data_d6df1c407ecc0a6a44ce4dde40b7b3ba
#
_entry.id   d6df1c407ecc0a6a44ce4dde40b7b3ba
#
_cell.length_a   1.000
_cell.length_b   1.000
_cell.length_c   1.000
_cell.angle_alpha   90.00
_cell.angle_beta   90.00
_cell.angle_gamma   90.00
#
_symmetry.space_group_name_H-M   'P 1'
#
loop_
_entity.id
_entity.type
_entity.pdbx_description
1 polymer ?
#
loop_
_entity_poly.entity_id
_entity_poly.type
_entity_poly.pdbx_seq_one_letter_code
_entity_poly.pdbx_strand_id
1 'polypeptide(L)'
;EQVQGEKNQSRHFVITNDEDEQIGLVGFYFLDQRHRHAEFAIALDPSQQGYGYGTKATELALDYAFNVLNLRKVYLIVVAINEKACHIYEKVGFRKEGTLQEHYYINGAYYDAIIMCMFQNEYVREGL
;
A
#
# COMPACT_ATOMS: atom_id res chain seq x y z
N GLU A 1 -29.57 -0.19 -15.94
CA GLU A 1 -28.57 -0.31 -14.89
C GLU A 1 -27.16 -0.29 -15.45
N GLN A 2 -26.36 0.63 -15.02
CA GLN A 2 -25.01 0.80 -15.56
C GLN A 2 -23.96 0.34 -14.58
N VAL A 3 -23.47 -0.86 -14.80
CA VAL A 3 -22.41 -1.40 -13.95
C VAL A 3 -21.08 -0.73 -14.26
N GLN A 4 -20.89 -0.26 -15.49
CA GLN A 4 -19.63 0.34 -15.86
C GLN A 4 -19.29 1.57 -15.02
N GLY A 5 -20.30 2.23 -14.49
CA GLY A 5 -20.03 3.39 -13.66
C GLY A 5 -19.29 3.07 -12.39
N GLU A 6 -19.22 1.79 -12.05
CA GLU A 6 -18.57 1.35 -10.83
C GLU A 6 -17.16 0.82 -11.07
N LYS A 7 -16.54 1.22 -12.15
CA LYS A 7 -15.20 0.74 -12.44
C LYS A 7 -14.24 1.15 -11.35
N ASN A 8 -13.39 0.22 -10.98
CA ASN A 8 -12.32 0.50 -10.04
C ASN A 8 -11.33 1.45 -10.68
N GLN A 9 -10.83 2.35 -9.88
CA GLN A 9 -9.86 3.34 -10.31
C GLN A 9 -8.53 3.08 -9.65
N SER A 10 -7.50 3.71 -10.17
CA SER A 10 -6.17 3.62 -9.59
C SER A 10 -5.50 4.97 -9.64
N ARG A 11 -4.53 5.15 -8.76
CA ARG A 11 -3.68 6.35 -8.70
C ARG A 11 -2.26 5.89 -8.49
N HIS A 12 -1.37 6.27 -9.38
CA HIS A 12 0.02 5.84 -9.32
C HIS A 12 0.95 7.02 -9.32
N PHE A 13 2.04 6.89 -8.61
CA PHE A 13 3.09 7.89 -8.56
C PHE A 13 4.43 7.23 -8.80
N VAL A 14 5.28 7.91 -9.55
CA VAL A 14 6.64 7.44 -9.78
C VAL A 14 7.50 7.91 -8.60
N ILE A 15 8.32 7.00 -8.08
CA ILE A 15 9.27 7.33 -7.03
C ILE A 15 10.58 7.71 -7.70
N THR A 16 11.12 8.86 -7.34
CA THR A 16 12.43 9.29 -7.82
C THR A 16 13.38 9.44 -6.64
N ASN A 17 14.66 9.25 -6.92
CA ASN A 17 15.68 9.49 -5.90
C ASN A 17 16.16 10.94 -5.98
N ASP A 18 17.20 11.27 -5.21
CA ASP A 18 17.70 12.64 -5.14
C ASP A 18 18.32 13.12 -6.45
N GLU A 19 18.56 12.21 -7.39
CA GLU A 19 19.14 12.52 -8.68
C GLU A 19 18.10 12.49 -9.79
N ASP A 20 16.81 12.52 -9.43
CA ASP A 20 15.68 12.48 -10.35
C ASP A 20 15.60 11.21 -11.17
N GLU A 21 16.22 10.15 -10.73
CA GLU A 21 16.10 8.86 -11.41
C GLU A 21 14.85 8.15 -10.92
N GLN A 22 14.15 7.52 -11.85
CA GLN A 22 12.95 6.76 -11.51
C GLN A 22 13.37 5.43 -10.90
N ILE A 23 12.98 5.19 -9.65
CA ILE A 23 13.41 4.02 -8.90
C ILE A 23 12.26 3.14 -8.46
N GLY A 24 11.02 3.51 -8.73
CA GLY A 24 9.90 2.68 -8.34
C GLY A 24 8.56 3.32 -8.61
N LEU A 25 7.53 2.61 -8.18
CA LEU A 25 6.15 3.05 -8.30
C LEU A 25 5.46 2.83 -6.96
N VAL A 26 4.56 3.74 -6.64
CA VAL A 26 3.72 3.62 -5.45
C VAL A 26 2.32 4.07 -5.83
N GLY A 27 1.31 3.45 -5.25
CA GLY A 27 -0.03 3.89 -5.59
C GLY A 27 -1.12 3.07 -4.94
N PHE A 28 -2.32 3.33 -5.43
CA PHE A 28 -3.54 2.73 -4.92
C PHE A 28 -4.31 2.10 -6.07
N TYR A 29 -4.74 0.87 -5.85
CA TYR A 29 -5.53 0.09 -6.79
C TYR A 29 -6.92 -0.11 -6.22
N PHE A 30 -7.86 -0.41 -7.09
CA PHE A 30 -9.23 -0.71 -6.70
C PHE A 30 -9.81 0.40 -5.83
N LEU A 31 -9.48 1.64 -6.21
CA LEU A 31 -9.97 2.81 -5.50
C LEU A 31 -11.48 2.86 -5.63
N ASP A 32 -12.15 2.81 -4.49
CA ASP A 32 -13.60 2.84 -4.41
C ASP A 32 -13.99 4.08 -3.62
N GLN A 33 -14.36 5.14 -4.35
CA GLN A 33 -14.68 6.40 -3.69
C GLN A 33 -16.03 6.37 -2.99
N ARG A 34 -16.87 5.44 -3.40
CA ARG A 34 -18.17 5.27 -2.77
C ARG A 34 -18.02 4.68 -1.37
N HIS A 35 -17.17 3.66 -1.24
CA HIS A 35 -16.92 3.01 0.04
C HIS A 35 -15.66 3.55 0.72
N ARG A 36 -14.92 4.42 0.02
CA ARG A 36 -13.80 5.16 0.56
C ARG A 36 -12.65 4.26 1.03
N HIS A 37 -12.26 3.31 0.17
CA HIS A 37 -11.08 2.49 0.45
C HIS A 37 -10.31 2.20 -0.83
N ALA A 38 -9.07 1.77 -0.66
CA ALA A 38 -8.21 1.39 -1.78
C ALA A 38 -7.11 0.47 -1.28
N GLU A 39 -6.56 -0.30 -2.21
CA GLU A 39 -5.43 -1.19 -1.93
C GLU A 39 -4.13 -0.47 -2.25
N PHE A 40 -3.25 -0.43 -1.28
CA PHE A 40 -1.92 0.18 -1.43
C PHE A 40 -0.93 -0.83 -2.00
N ALA A 41 -0.07 -0.38 -2.90
CA ALA A 41 1.02 -1.19 -3.41
C ALA A 41 2.23 -0.31 -3.70
N ILE A 42 3.40 -0.90 -3.52
CA ILE A 42 4.66 -0.22 -3.78
C ILE A 42 5.64 -1.21 -4.40
N ALA A 43 6.39 -0.75 -5.39
CA ALA A 43 7.46 -1.52 -6.00
C ALA A 43 8.68 -0.61 -6.10
N LEU A 44 9.80 -1.07 -5.59
CA LEU A 44 11.03 -0.29 -5.55
C LEU A 44 12.15 -1.13 -6.17
N ASP A 45 12.95 -0.48 -7.02
CA ASP A 45 14.12 -1.12 -7.61
C ASP A 45 14.97 -1.72 -6.47
N PRO A 46 15.33 -3.01 -6.57
CA PRO A 46 16.10 -3.65 -5.50
C PRO A 46 17.39 -2.92 -5.15
N SER A 47 18.04 -2.30 -6.12
CA SER A 47 19.28 -1.56 -5.87
C SER A 47 19.06 -0.31 -5.03
N GLN A 48 17.81 0.13 -4.90
CA GLN A 48 17.47 1.37 -4.17
C GLN A 48 16.83 1.08 -2.83
N GLN A 49 16.75 -0.17 -2.43
CA GLN A 49 16.20 -0.52 -1.14
C GLN A 49 17.22 -0.26 -0.04
N GLY A 50 16.73 0.03 1.16
CA GLY A 50 17.59 0.28 2.30
C GLY A 50 17.99 1.73 2.48
N TYR A 51 17.52 2.63 1.63
CA TYR A 51 17.84 4.07 1.74
C TYR A 51 16.69 4.89 2.30
N GLY A 52 15.61 4.24 2.71
CA GLY A 52 14.45 4.96 3.26
C GLY A 52 13.48 5.48 2.24
N TYR A 53 13.72 5.29 0.95
CA TYR A 53 12.81 5.77 -0.08
C TYR A 53 11.43 5.14 0.01
N GLY A 54 11.38 3.84 0.30
CA GLY A 54 10.10 3.13 0.39
C GLY A 54 9.24 3.63 1.53
N THR A 55 9.85 3.84 2.69
CA THR A 55 9.14 4.37 3.85
C THR A 55 8.63 5.77 3.57
N LYS A 56 9.47 6.62 2.99
CA LYS A 56 9.08 7.98 2.68
C LYS A 56 7.96 8.02 1.65
N ALA A 57 8.08 7.21 0.60
CA ALA A 57 7.05 7.16 -0.43
C ALA A 57 5.73 6.65 0.15
N THR A 58 5.79 5.66 1.04
CA THR A 58 4.59 5.14 1.69
C THR A 58 3.91 6.23 2.52
N GLU A 59 4.70 6.98 3.30
CA GLU A 59 4.15 8.05 4.11
C GLU A 59 3.49 9.12 3.27
N LEU A 60 4.14 9.51 2.17
CA LEU A 60 3.57 10.51 1.27
C LEU A 60 2.29 10.00 0.62
N ALA A 61 2.27 8.72 0.22
CA ALA A 61 1.10 8.14 -0.39
C ALA A 61 -0.06 8.09 0.60
N LEU A 62 0.19 7.73 1.85
CA LEU A 62 -0.85 7.70 2.87
C LEU A 62 -1.41 9.09 3.15
N ASP A 63 -0.54 10.10 3.15
CA ASP A 63 -1.00 11.46 3.30
C ASP A 63 -1.96 11.84 2.18
N TYR A 64 -1.61 11.46 0.96
CA TYR A 64 -2.47 11.71 -0.18
C TYR A 64 -3.81 10.97 -0.04
N ALA A 65 -3.76 9.70 0.35
CA ALA A 65 -4.97 8.89 0.47
C ALA A 65 -5.94 9.46 1.51
N PHE A 66 -5.43 9.84 2.67
CA PHE A 66 -6.29 10.25 3.77
C PHE A 66 -6.65 11.73 3.72
N ASN A 67 -5.76 12.57 3.21
CA ASN A 67 -5.97 14.02 3.25
C ASN A 67 -6.40 14.62 1.93
N VAL A 68 -6.08 13.99 0.81
CA VAL A 68 -6.51 14.50 -0.50
C VAL A 68 -7.70 13.70 -1.01
N LEU A 69 -7.58 12.37 -1.04
CA LEU A 69 -8.68 11.52 -1.50
C LEU A 69 -9.75 11.30 -0.44
N ASN A 70 -9.44 11.63 0.81
CA ASN A 70 -10.36 11.49 1.93
C ASN A 70 -10.87 10.06 2.07
N LEU A 71 -9.97 9.09 1.94
CA LEU A 71 -10.36 7.70 2.12
C LEU A 71 -10.52 7.39 3.60
N ARG A 72 -11.41 6.46 3.89
CA ARG A 72 -11.61 5.96 5.25
C ARG A 72 -10.61 4.87 5.58
N LYS A 73 -10.26 4.03 4.59
CA LYS A 73 -9.46 2.83 4.83
C LYS A 73 -8.49 2.60 3.70
N VAL A 74 -7.26 2.30 4.05
CA VAL A 74 -6.23 1.82 3.11
C VAL A 74 -5.81 0.44 3.59
N TYR A 75 -5.76 -0.52 2.67
CA TYR A 75 -5.34 -1.88 3.01
C TYR A 75 -4.26 -2.33 2.03
N LEU A 76 -3.56 -3.39 2.40
CA LEU A 76 -2.56 -4.02 1.54
C LEU A 76 -2.56 -5.52 1.80
N ILE A 77 -2.02 -6.25 0.85
CA ILE A 77 -1.92 -7.71 0.92
C ILE A 77 -0.47 -8.07 0.72
N VAL A 78 0.10 -8.80 1.67
CA VAL A 78 1.50 -9.17 1.64
C VAL A 78 1.65 -10.65 1.93
N VAL A 79 2.58 -11.33 1.23
CA VAL A 79 2.81 -12.74 1.48
C VAL A 79 3.36 -12.92 2.90
N ALA A 80 2.81 -13.90 3.62
CA ALA A 80 3.07 -14.03 5.06
C ALA A 80 4.54 -14.26 5.38
N ILE A 81 5.27 -14.93 4.51
CA ILE A 81 6.68 -15.23 4.76
C ILE A 81 7.60 -14.01 4.57
N ASN A 82 7.08 -12.93 4.00
CA ASN A 82 7.87 -11.71 3.85
C ASN A 82 7.81 -10.91 5.13
N GLU A 83 8.53 -11.39 6.15
CA GLU A 83 8.48 -10.79 7.48
C GLU A 83 9.04 -9.37 7.47
N LYS A 84 10.01 -9.12 6.60
CA LYS A 84 10.61 -7.80 6.49
C LYS A 84 9.57 -6.77 6.04
N ALA A 85 8.79 -7.11 5.03
CA ALA A 85 7.75 -6.21 4.54
C ALA A 85 6.68 -5.99 5.60
N CYS A 86 6.24 -7.07 6.25
CA CYS A 86 5.25 -6.96 7.31
C CYS A 86 5.72 -6.02 8.41
N HIS A 87 6.99 -6.15 8.79
CA HIS A 87 7.55 -5.31 9.84
C HIS A 87 7.61 -3.84 9.43
N ILE A 88 7.97 -3.57 8.17
CA ILE A 88 8.03 -2.20 7.67
C ILE A 88 6.64 -1.57 7.69
N TYR A 89 5.62 -2.32 7.26
CA TYR A 89 4.27 -1.80 7.24
C TYR A 89 3.73 -1.56 8.64
N GLU A 90 4.04 -2.45 9.58
CA GLU A 90 3.65 -2.24 10.97
C GLU A 90 4.28 -0.97 11.53
N LYS A 91 5.53 -0.74 11.17
CA LYS A 91 6.26 0.43 11.63
C LYS A 91 5.64 1.72 11.11
N VAL A 92 5.11 1.69 9.90
CA VAL A 92 4.43 2.84 9.32
C VAL A 92 3.06 3.07 9.99
N GLY A 93 2.45 2.02 10.53
CA GLY A 93 1.18 2.15 11.22
C GLY A 93 0.09 1.21 10.75
N PHE A 94 0.39 0.34 9.80
CA PHE A 94 -0.57 -0.69 9.40
C PHE A 94 -0.68 -1.75 10.48
N ARG A 95 -1.85 -2.33 10.59
CA ARG A 95 -2.07 -3.46 11.50
C ARG A 95 -2.72 -4.61 10.75
N LYS A 96 -2.53 -5.80 11.26
CA LYS A 96 -3.08 -6.99 10.63
C LYS A 96 -4.61 -6.98 10.75
N GLU A 97 -5.25 -7.24 9.63
CA GLU A 97 -6.71 -7.37 9.60
C GLU A 97 -7.13 -8.83 9.47
N GLY A 98 -6.39 -9.61 8.71
CA GLY A 98 -6.74 -11.01 8.51
C GLY A 98 -5.70 -11.77 7.73
N THR A 99 -6.02 -13.03 7.47
CA THR A 99 -5.15 -13.92 6.73
C THR A 99 -5.95 -14.60 5.62
N LEU A 100 -5.37 -14.60 4.42
CA LEU A 100 -5.93 -15.36 3.30
C LEU A 100 -5.09 -16.63 3.17
N GLN A 101 -5.71 -17.76 3.42
CA GLN A 101 -5.00 -19.04 3.43
C GLN A 101 -4.64 -19.45 2.01
N GLU A 102 -3.39 -19.90 1.83
CA GLU A 102 -2.90 -20.45 0.57
C GLU A 102 -3.23 -19.56 -0.63
N HIS A 103 -3.00 -18.27 -0.45
CA HIS A 103 -3.39 -17.26 -1.43
C HIS A 103 -2.39 -17.14 -2.58
N TYR A 104 -1.12 -17.48 -2.32
CA TYR A 104 -0.06 -17.39 -3.32
C TYR A 104 0.56 -18.75 -3.58
N TYR A 105 0.83 -19.03 -4.85
CA TYR A 105 1.56 -20.20 -5.28
C TYR A 105 2.92 -19.74 -5.82
N ILE A 106 3.99 -20.06 -5.08
CA ILE A 106 5.32 -19.58 -5.41
C ILE A 106 6.28 -20.77 -5.37
N ASN A 107 6.95 -21.00 -6.50
CA ASN A 107 7.97 -22.05 -6.60
C ASN A 107 7.50 -23.40 -6.06
N GLY A 108 6.27 -23.79 -6.40
CA GLY A 108 5.75 -25.09 -6.06
C GLY A 108 5.15 -25.22 -4.69
N ALA A 109 5.01 -24.12 -3.95
CA ALA A 109 4.43 -24.14 -2.60
C ALA A 109 3.37 -23.08 -2.45
N TYR A 110 2.41 -23.34 -1.58
CA TYR A 110 1.37 -22.36 -1.27
C TYR A 110 1.74 -21.58 -0.02
N TYR A 111 1.43 -20.30 -0.04
CA TYR A 111 1.73 -19.39 1.07
C TYR A 111 0.53 -18.56 1.40
N ASP A 112 0.35 -18.32 2.68
CA ASP A 112 -0.71 -17.41 3.13
C ASP A 112 -0.36 -15.97 2.81
N ALA A 113 -1.40 -15.16 2.71
CA ALA A 113 -1.26 -13.72 2.60
C ALA A 113 -1.82 -13.07 3.85
N ILE A 114 -1.19 -11.97 4.25
CA ILE A 114 -1.69 -11.18 5.37
C ILE A 114 -2.30 -9.92 4.79
N ILE A 115 -3.52 -9.61 5.22
CA ILE A 115 -4.15 -8.33 4.91
C ILE A 115 -3.84 -7.40 6.06
N MET A 116 -3.30 -6.24 5.73
CA MET A 116 -3.03 -5.19 6.72
C MET A 116 -3.83 -3.97 6.35
N CYS A 117 -4.20 -3.17 7.33
CA CYS A 117 -5.03 -2.00 7.07
C CYS A 117 -4.67 -0.85 7.98
N MET A 118 -5.12 0.33 7.56
CA MET A 118 -5.02 1.54 8.36
C MET A 118 -6.28 2.36 8.08
N PHE A 119 -6.92 2.85 9.14
CA PHE A 119 -8.09 3.70 9.00
C PHE A 119 -7.70 5.16 9.13
N GLN A 120 -8.49 6.02 8.52
CA GLN A 120 -8.23 7.46 8.51
C GLN A 120 -8.06 8.03 9.91
N ASN A 121 -8.88 7.58 10.86
CA ASN A 121 -8.80 8.08 12.23
C ASN A 121 -7.61 7.53 12.99
N GLU A 122 -6.95 6.49 12.46
CA GLU A 122 -5.72 5.95 13.05
C GLU A 122 -4.48 6.64 12.49
N TYR A 123 -4.65 7.35 11.39
CA TYR A 123 -3.52 7.98 10.73
C TYR A 123 -3.18 9.26 11.45
N VAL A 124 -1.93 9.35 11.92
CA VAL A 124 -1.44 10.55 12.60
C VAL A 124 -0.32 11.12 11.76
N ARG A 125 -0.50 12.37 11.34
CA ARG A 125 0.49 13.06 10.54
C ARG A 125 1.33 13.94 11.45
N GLU A 126 2.63 13.71 11.43
CA GLU A 126 3.53 14.51 12.25
C GLU A 126 3.59 15.94 11.73
N GLY A 127 3.78 16.86 12.66
CA GLY A 127 3.91 18.27 12.31
C GLY A 127 2.61 19.03 12.21
N LEU A 128 1.51 18.40 12.52
CA LEU A 128 0.23 19.10 12.56
C LEU A 128 -0.04 19.70 13.91
#